data_50b985c762a4eaa15e7093f09492a089
#
_entry.id   50b985c762a4eaa15e7093f09492a089
#
_cell.length_a   1.000
_cell.length_b   1.000
_cell.length_c   1.000
_cell.angle_alpha   90.00
_cell.angle_beta   90.00
_cell.angle_gamma   90.00
#
_symmetry.space_group_name_H-M   'P 1'
#
loop_
_entity.id
_entity.type
_entity.pdbx_description
1 polymer ?
#
loop_
_entity_poly.entity_id
_entity_poly.type
_entity_poly.pdbx_seq_one_letter_code
_entity_poly.pdbx_strand_id
1 'polypeptide(L)'
;MARLGPSTMLDMLDLASALFYFSIQSLPAIYTGSAIALSYLSIMASEVTFGNLSDRTPTKRWGRRKPFIMVGAPLMAMSFLLVFSPHLFLAEGNVLGLFFYATITMSLFKVFYGMTMTPFQAWMPELTEPEERPAVSSWQNVANFIGFVIGTFGTSLLAALAVGWGLPSEILYMILGFIVIQLLGFTPSLKGLHKEGKFIQQPSITKDLDVALTDRNYVGWLVAQGLLSVGIATTVRTAFPYIKDYLLFGMTEFIIFGVELLSVVFVFFIIYQFIIRKKGKRFTLQLSMMLAVISLPFTLVITTSTGAFILLALAGAGIAGYYLFPYIVYADFADKNEIMTGEGRAGFYTSFPSIPLNGMQALSAFLWGFIFDLPEVVPVPGQATLVSQGYLFWGPIAALFIFLSVLVLFKVNIDPDFERLKAEYSTARDEIRS
;
A
#
# COMPACT_ATOMS: atom_id res chain seq x y z
N MET A 1 8.79 -13.12 9.39
CA MET A 1 8.09 -12.78 10.66
C MET A 1 8.14 -11.29 10.99
N ALA A 2 9.31 -10.62 10.97
CA ALA A 2 9.41 -9.20 11.31
C ALA A 2 8.53 -8.25 10.47
N ARG A 3 8.21 -8.62 9.23
CA ARG A 3 7.34 -7.82 8.34
C ARG A 3 5.84 -7.93 8.67
N LEU A 4 5.43 -8.99 9.37
CA LEU A 4 4.01 -9.25 9.64
C LEU A 4 3.33 -8.10 10.40
N GLY A 5 3.90 -7.69 11.54
CA GLY A 5 3.32 -6.64 12.37
C GLY A 5 3.21 -5.28 11.67
N PRO A 6 4.31 -4.74 11.10
CA PRO A 6 4.26 -3.49 10.34
C PRO A 6 3.26 -3.50 9.20
N SER A 7 3.15 -4.61 8.45
CA SER A 7 2.18 -4.75 7.36
C SER A 7 0.76 -4.74 7.90
N THR A 8 0.46 -5.51 8.96
CA THR A 8 -0.86 -5.49 9.60
C THR A 8 -1.29 -4.08 10.01
N MET A 9 -0.39 -3.31 10.64
CA MET A 9 -0.69 -1.96 11.09
C MET A 9 -0.87 -0.99 9.93
N LEU A 10 -0.01 -1.06 8.91
CA LEU A 10 -0.10 -0.18 7.75
C LEU A 10 -1.38 -0.44 6.96
N ASP A 11 -1.66 -1.72 6.68
CA ASP A 11 -2.84 -2.11 5.90
C ASP A 11 -4.13 -1.77 6.65
N MET A 12 -4.19 -2.01 7.98
CA MET A 12 -5.32 -1.57 8.79
C MET A 12 -5.46 -0.03 8.77
N LEU A 13 -4.37 0.72 8.90
CA LEU A 13 -4.43 2.18 8.85
C LEU A 13 -4.98 2.67 7.51
N ASP A 14 -4.49 2.11 6.40
CA ASP A 14 -4.89 2.54 5.06
C ASP A 14 -6.34 2.19 4.72
N LEU A 15 -6.86 1.06 5.24
CA LEU A 15 -8.25 0.65 5.13
C LEU A 15 -9.19 1.41 6.08
N ALA A 16 -8.74 1.61 7.32
CA ALA A 16 -9.59 2.09 8.40
C ALA A 16 -9.58 3.60 8.59
N SER A 17 -8.59 4.35 8.07
CA SER A 17 -8.45 5.78 8.37
C SER A 17 -9.66 6.61 7.94
N ALA A 18 -10.18 6.38 6.72
CA ALA A 18 -11.38 7.08 6.26
C ALA A 18 -12.62 6.63 7.05
N LEU A 19 -12.79 5.33 7.25
CA LEU A 19 -13.87 4.78 8.06
C LEU A 19 -13.87 5.38 9.48
N PHE A 20 -12.72 5.38 10.15
CA PHE A 20 -12.62 5.82 11.54
C PHE A 20 -12.86 7.34 11.67
N TYR A 21 -12.13 8.15 10.93
CA TYR A 21 -12.22 9.60 11.10
C TYR A 21 -13.46 10.20 10.45
N PHE A 22 -13.85 9.74 9.26
CA PHE A 22 -15.01 10.28 8.57
C PHE A 22 -16.33 9.66 9.07
N SER A 23 -16.48 8.32 8.99
CA SER A 23 -17.76 7.66 9.29
C SER A 23 -18.03 7.49 10.79
N ILE A 24 -16.99 7.29 11.62
CA ILE A 24 -17.17 7.02 13.06
C ILE A 24 -17.01 8.30 13.89
N GLN A 25 -15.94 9.07 13.63
CA GLN A 25 -15.63 10.27 14.39
C GLN A 25 -16.25 11.56 13.78
N SER A 26 -16.96 11.44 12.66
CA SER A 26 -17.65 12.55 11.97
C SER A 26 -16.75 13.75 11.61
N LEU A 27 -15.48 13.48 11.31
CA LEU A 27 -14.58 14.50 10.76
C LEU A 27 -14.97 14.78 9.30
N PRO A 28 -15.22 16.04 8.88
CA PRO A 28 -15.56 16.34 7.49
C PRO A 28 -14.59 15.72 6.49
N ALA A 29 -15.12 15.30 5.34
CA ALA A 29 -14.38 14.52 4.34
C ALA A 29 -13.12 15.22 3.85
N ILE A 30 -13.18 16.54 3.62
CA ILE A 30 -12.02 17.32 3.16
C ILE A 30 -10.88 17.31 4.19
N TYR A 31 -11.20 17.40 5.49
CA TYR A 31 -10.19 17.31 6.56
C TYR A 31 -9.64 15.90 6.68
N THR A 32 -10.49 14.87 6.60
CA THR A 32 -10.07 13.46 6.63
C THR A 32 -9.14 13.16 5.47
N GLY A 33 -9.55 13.50 4.24
CA GLY A 33 -8.74 13.30 3.03
C GLY A 33 -7.41 14.04 3.09
N SER A 34 -7.42 15.31 3.58
CA SER A 34 -6.19 16.11 3.74
C SER A 34 -5.25 15.52 4.78
N ALA A 35 -5.74 15.04 5.91
CA ALA A 35 -4.94 14.40 6.96
C ALA A 35 -4.27 13.12 6.44
N ILE A 36 -5.02 12.28 5.71
CA ILE A 36 -4.50 11.08 5.06
C ILE A 36 -3.45 11.46 4.01
N ALA A 37 -3.71 12.46 3.17
CA ALA A 37 -2.77 12.93 2.15
C ALA A 37 -1.43 13.39 2.77
N LEU A 38 -1.48 14.19 3.82
CA LEU A 38 -0.29 14.66 4.53
C LEU A 38 0.50 13.50 5.16
N SER A 39 -0.19 12.45 5.63
CA SER A 39 0.48 11.26 6.14
C SER A 39 1.25 10.51 5.04
N TYR A 40 0.74 10.44 3.80
CA TYR A 40 1.46 9.84 2.68
C TYR A 40 2.67 10.68 2.23
N LEU A 41 2.59 12.01 2.30
CA LEU A 41 3.77 12.86 2.09
C LEU A 41 4.81 12.65 3.18
N SER A 42 4.38 12.37 4.41
CA SER A 42 5.27 12.10 5.54
C SER A 42 6.04 10.78 5.37
N ILE A 43 5.42 9.69 4.89
CA ILE A 43 6.14 8.43 4.62
C ILE A 43 7.14 8.61 3.48
N MET A 44 6.77 9.31 2.41
CA MET A 44 7.66 9.61 1.29
C MET A 44 8.92 10.33 1.77
N ALA A 45 8.78 11.38 2.57
CA ALA A 45 9.90 12.11 3.15
C ALA A 45 10.73 11.23 4.12
N SER A 46 10.08 10.40 4.91
CA SER A 46 10.69 9.49 5.88
C SER A 46 11.54 8.41 5.20
N GLU A 47 11.04 7.76 4.18
CA GLU A 47 11.77 6.69 3.47
C GLU A 47 13.07 7.22 2.86
N VAL A 48 13.03 8.41 2.23
CA VAL A 48 14.22 9.07 1.69
C VAL A 48 15.21 9.45 2.80
N THR A 49 14.68 10.05 3.88
CA THR A 49 15.53 10.56 4.98
C THR A 49 16.19 9.41 5.72
N PHE A 50 15.45 8.42 6.18
CA PHE A 50 15.98 7.32 6.98
C PHE A 50 16.72 6.28 6.16
N GLY A 51 16.43 6.15 4.87
CA GLY A 51 17.27 5.41 3.95
C GLY A 51 18.69 5.97 3.93
N ASN A 52 18.83 7.27 3.61
CA ASN A 52 20.14 7.95 3.58
C ASN A 52 20.82 8.01 4.96
N LEU A 53 20.05 8.29 6.02
CA LEU A 53 20.59 8.43 7.36
C LEU A 53 21.12 7.10 7.91
N SER A 54 20.40 6.00 7.70
CA SER A 54 20.81 4.67 8.14
C SER A 54 22.08 4.19 7.43
N ASP A 55 22.28 4.58 6.17
CA ASP A 55 23.48 4.21 5.42
C ASP A 55 24.72 4.96 5.91
N ARG A 56 24.55 6.18 6.44
CA ARG A 56 25.64 7.08 6.86
C ARG A 56 25.95 7.04 8.35
N THR A 57 25.21 6.30 9.17
CA THR A 57 25.34 6.31 10.63
C THR A 57 26.11 5.09 11.14
N PRO A 58 27.47 5.09 11.17
CA PRO A 58 28.23 3.96 11.67
C PRO A 58 28.18 3.95 13.20
N THR A 59 27.60 2.93 13.80
CA THR A 59 27.73 2.69 15.23
C THR A 59 28.63 1.47 15.49
N LYS A 60 29.66 1.63 16.33
CA LYS A 60 30.62 0.55 16.65
C LYS A 60 29.96 -0.64 17.34
N ARG A 61 28.86 -0.40 18.10
CA ARG A 61 28.23 -1.41 18.97
C ARG A 61 26.99 -2.05 18.34
N TRP A 62 26.18 -1.28 17.59
CA TRP A 62 24.85 -1.68 17.17
C TRP A 62 24.70 -1.86 15.65
N GLY A 63 25.75 -1.55 14.87
CA GLY A 63 25.69 -1.50 13.43
C GLY A 63 25.01 -0.22 12.91
N ARG A 64 24.72 -0.17 11.59
CA ARG A 64 24.14 1.01 10.93
C ARG A 64 22.63 1.08 11.10
N ARG A 65 21.94 -0.04 10.93
CA ARG A 65 20.49 -0.12 10.73
C ARG A 65 19.70 -0.46 11.98
N LYS A 66 20.28 -1.28 12.89
CA LYS A 66 19.61 -1.71 14.14
C LYS A 66 19.09 -0.55 14.99
N PRO A 67 19.83 0.57 15.22
CA PRO A 67 19.34 1.66 16.06
C PRO A 67 18.02 2.25 15.57
N PHE A 68 17.86 2.39 14.24
CA PHE A 68 16.64 2.93 13.64
C PHE A 68 15.45 2.01 13.87
N ILE A 69 15.63 0.68 13.75
CA ILE A 69 14.58 -0.29 14.00
C ILE A 69 14.24 -0.35 15.49
N MET A 70 15.24 -0.35 16.37
CA MET A 70 15.03 -0.41 17.83
C MET A 70 14.25 0.78 18.37
N VAL A 71 14.45 1.97 17.80
CA VAL A 71 13.73 3.20 18.17
C VAL A 71 12.42 3.33 17.38
N GLY A 72 12.47 3.08 16.09
CA GLY A 72 11.35 3.28 15.19
C GLY A 72 10.19 2.31 15.47
N ALA A 73 10.46 1.02 15.76
CA ALA A 73 9.42 0.05 15.97
C ALA A 73 8.52 0.33 17.19
N PRO A 74 9.04 0.68 18.38
CA PRO A 74 8.20 1.09 19.51
C PRO A 74 7.43 2.40 19.25
N LEU A 75 8.07 3.39 18.60
CA LEU A 75 7.42 4.66 18.28
C LEU A 75 6.32 4.49 17.23
N MET A 76 6.50 3.60 16.25
CA MET A 76 5.47 3.22 15.30
C MET A 76 4.27 2.57 15.99
N ALA A 77 4.53 1.63 16.92
CA ALA A 77 3.50 0.97 17.70
C ALA A 77 2.69 1.95 18.56
N MET A 78 3.39 2.88 19.23
CA MET A 78 2.73 3.92 20.03
C MET A 78 1.91 4.86 19.16
N SER A 79 2.43 5.29 18.02
CA SER A 79 1.70 6.15 17.07
C SER A 79 0.46 5.45 16.52
N PHE A 80 0.52 4.14 16.27
CA PHE A 80 -0.63 3.35 15.83
C PHE A 80 -1.75 3.34 16.86
N LEU A 81 -1.42 3.16 18.14
CA LEU A 81 -2.40 3.26 19.23
C LEU A 81 -3.03 4.66 19.29
N LEU A 82 -2.21 5.70 19.18
CA LEU A 82 -2.67 7.09 19.21
C LEU A 82 -3.64 7.39 18.05
N VAL A 83 -3.42 6.86 16.85
CA VAL A 83 -4.33 7.09 15.72
C VAL A 83 -5.79 6.77 16.08
N PHE A 84 -6.03 5.71 16.83
CA PHE A 84 -7.38 5.27 17.20
C PHE A 84 -7.84 5.76 18.58
N SER A 85 -7.11 6.67 19.21
CA SER A 85 -7.41 7.13 20.58
C SER A 85 -7.60 8.65 20.72
N PRO A 86 -8.31 9.36 19.79
CA PRO A 86 -8.52 10.79 19.91
C PRO A 86 -9.35 11.16 21.15
N HIS A 87 -10.27 10.29 21.56
CA HIS A 87 -11.15 10.48 22.71
C HIS A 87 -10.41 10.65 24.06
N LEU A 88 -9.13 10.22 24.14
CA LEU A 88 -8.32 10.43 25.35
C LEU A 88 -7.76 11.85 25.46
N PHE A 89 -7.71 12.62 24.37
CA PHE A 89 -7.03 13.90 24.30
C PHE A 89 -7.94 15.06 23.89
N LEU A 90 -9.09 14.76 23.27
CA LEU A 90 -9.98 15.75 22.69
C LEU A 90 -11.41 15.53 23.19
N ALA A 91 -12.16 16.62 23.28
CA ALA A 91 -13.60 16.57 23.48
C ALA A 91 -14.31 16.24 22.16
N GLU A 92 -15.44 15.55 22.25
CA GLU A 92 -16.32 15.28 21.13
C GLU A 92 -16.78 16.59 20.45
N GLY A 93 -16.84 16.60 19.13
CA GLY A 93 -17.23 17.77 18.33
C GLY A 93 -16.12 18.79 18.08
N ASN A 94 -14.91 18.60 18.61
CA ASN A 94 -13.77 19.47 18.31
C ASN A 94 -13.16 19.14 16.93
N VAL A 95 -13.80 19.57 15.85
CA VAL A 95 -13.43 19.27 14.46
C VAL A 95 -12.00 19.67 14.14
N LEU A 96 -11.59 20.90 14.50
CA LEU A 96 -10.24 21.39 14.19
C LEU A 96 -9.17 20.63 14.99
N GLY A 97 -9.43 20.38 16.27
CA GLY A 97 -8.57 19.56 17.12
C GLY A 97 -8.42 18.14 16.55
N LEU A 98 -9.52 17.53 16.10
CA LEU A 98 -9.52 16.20 15.52
C LEU A 98 -8.75 16.14 14.20
N PHE A 99 -8.86 17.17 13.35
CA PHE A 99 -8.07 17.28 12.12
C PHE A 99 -6.57 17.31 12.39
N PHE A 100 -6.11 18.18 13.29
CA PHE A 100 -4.69 18.24 13.65
C PHE A 100 -4.22 16.96 14.33
N TYR A 101 -5.02 16.39 15.21
CA TYR A 101 -4.72 15.12 15.86
C TYR A 101 -4.54 13.98 14.86
N ALA A 102 -5.51 13.81 13.96
CA ALA A 102 -5.45 12.81 12.88
C ALA A 102 -4.21 13.00 12.01
N THR A 103 -3.97 14.26 11.58
CA THR A 103 -2.81 14.58 10.74
C THR A 103 -1.49 14.23 11.42
N ILE A 104 -1.33 14.62 12.67
CA ILE A 104 -0.08 14.41 13.42
C ILE A 104 0.12 12.91 13.70
N THR A 105 -0.91 12.22 14.23
CA THR A 105 -0.75 10.82 14.64
C THR A 105 -0.55 9.88 13.45
N MET A 106 -1.29 10.05 12.35
CA MET A 106 -1.08 9.30 11.12
C MET A 106 0.27 9.60 10.48
N SER A 107 0.69 10.87 10.46
CA SER A 107 2.01 11.25 9.96
C SER A 107 3.14 10.67 10.81
N LEU A 108 3.04 10.71 12.12
CA LEU A 108 4.02 10.08 13.03
C LEU A 108 4.11 8.57 12.79
N PHE A 109 2.96 7.89 12.67
CA PHE A 109 2.96 6.46 12.35
C PHE A 109 3.74 6.19 11.04
N LYS A 110 3.43 6.92 9.97
CA LYS A 110 4.08 6.74 8.66
C LYS A 110 5.55 7.15 8.66
N VAL A 111 5.94 8.16 9.45
CA VAL A 111 7.36 8.52 9.66
C VAL A 111 8.11 7.39 10.36
N PHE A 112 7.56 6.84 11.44
CA PHE A 112 8.22 5.76 12.18
C PHE A 112 8.14 4.42 11.42
N TYR A 113 7.13 4.21 10.57
CA TYR A 113 7.09 3.11 9.63
C TYR A 113 8.28 3.19 8.66
N GLY A 114 8.50 4.34 7.99
CA GLY A 114 9.65 4.55 7.11
C GLY A 114 10.98 4.41 7.86
N MET A 115 11.10 5.00 9.07
CA MET A 115 12.28 4.87 9.93
C MET A 115 12.61 3.40 10.27
N THR A 116 11.60 2.54 10.40
CA THR A 116 11.76 1.13 10.76
C THR A 116 11.97 0.26 9.53
N MET A 117 11.10 0.41 8.53
CA MET A 117 11.01 -0.52 7.41
C MET A 117 12.04 -0.28 6.32
N THR A 118 12.47 0.96 6.08
CA THR A 118 13.48 1.25 5.07
C THR A 118 14.83 0.63 5.44
N PRO A 119 15.37 0.82 6.65
CA PRO A 119 16.59 0.12 7.09
C PRO A 119 16.42 -1.41 7.15
N PHE A 120 15.23 -1.89 7.54
CA PHE A 120 14.95 -3.33 7.61
C PHE A 120 14.97 -3.98 6.22
N GLN A 121 14.34 -3.37 5.23
CA GLN A 121 14.32 -3.90 3.86
C GLN A 121 15.72 -3.90 3.23
N ALA A 122 16.51 -2.91 3.53
CA ALA A 122 17.89 -2.81 3.02
C ALA A 122 18.84 -3.85 3.63
N TRP A 123 18.46 -4.55 4.72
CA TRP A 123 19.22 -5.71 5.20
C TRP A 123 19.17 -6.90 4.26
N MET A 124 18.08 -7.11 3.52
CA MET A 124 17.92 -8.29 2.67
C MET A 124 19.10 -8.47 1.70
N PRO A 125 19.45 -7.50 0.84
CA PRO A 125 20.56 -7.64 -0.09
C PRO A 125 21.94 -7.68 0.58
N GLU A 126 22.06 -7.19 1.83
CA GLU A 126 23.33 -7.18 2.57
C GLU A 126 23.63 -8.49 3.31
N LEU A 127 22.59 -9.22 3.70
CA LEU A 127 22.69 -10.40 4.56
C LEU A 127 22.45 -11.72 3.82
N THR A 128 22.02 -11.64 2.53
CA THR A 128 21.68 -12.83 1.74
C THR A 128 22.54 -12.91 0.48
N GLU A 129 22.98 -14.12 0.15
CA GLU A 129 23.58 -14.42 -1.14
C GLU A 129 22.54 -14.19 -2.26
N PRO A 130 22.97 -13.84 -3.49
CA PRO A 130 22.05 -13.60 -4.61
C PRO A 130 21.07 -14.75 -4.83
N GLU A 131 21.52 -15.99 -4.64
CA GLU A 131 20.73 -17.22 -4.82
C GLU A 131 19.64 -17.41 -3.76
N GLU A 132 19.83 -16.85 -2.55
CA GLU A 132 18.88 -16.94 -1.43
C GLU A 132 17.81 -15.86 -1.49
N ARG A 133 18.08 -14.73 -2.16
CA ARG A 133 17.19 -13.55 -2.21
C ARG A 133 15.76 -13.85 -2.66
N PRO A 134 15.54 -14.70 -3.69
CA PRO A 134 14.17 -15.04 -4.11
C PRO A 134 13.37 -15.75 -3.01
N ALA A 135 13.99 -16.67 -2.26
CA ALA A 135 13.34 -17.37 -1.17
C ALA A 135 12.99 -16.43 -0.01
N VAL A 136 13.94 -15.57 0.39
CA VAL A 136 13.71 -14.59 1.47
C VAL A 136 12.63 -13.58 1.07
N SER A 137 12.65 -13.09 -0.17
CA SER A 137 11.62 -12.19 -0.71
C SER A 137 10.24 -12.86 -0.69
N SER A 138 10.15 -14.13 -1.09
CA SER A 138 8.91 -14.91 -1.07
C SER A 138 8.33 -14.99 0.34
N TRP A 139 9.14 -15.31 1.34
CA TRP A 139 8.71 -15.35 2.74
C TRP A 139 8.29 -13.97 3.27
N GLN A 140 8.96 -12.90 2.85
CA GLN A 140 8.55 -11.54 3.19
C GLN A 140 7.18 -11.20 2.57
N ASN A 141 6.93 -11.61 1.33
CA ASN A 141 5.65 -11.40 0.66
C ASN A 141 4.51 -12.20 1.30
N VAL A 142 4.77 -13.44 1.73
CA VAL A 142 3.81 -14.24 2.52
C VAL A 142 3.47 -13.53 3.82
N ALA A 143 4.47 -13.05 4.57
CA ALA A 143 4.23 -12.31 5.80
C ALA A 143 3.46 -11.00 5.56
N ASN A 144 3.74 -10.29 4.45
CA ASN A 144 3.03 -9.10 4.04
C ASN A 144 1.56 -9.41 3.73
N PHE A 145 1.30 -10.49 2.99
CA PHE A 145 -0.06 -10.91 2.66
C PHE A 145 -0.85 -11.32 3.92
N ILE A 146 -0.24 -12.08 4.83
CA ILE A 146 -0.87 -12.42 6.12
C ILE A 146 -1.16 -11.14 6.92
N GLY A 147 -0.26 -10.16 6.89
CA GLY A 147 -0.48 -8.84 7.50
C GLY A 147 -1.69 -8.13 6.92
N PHE A 148 -1.82 -8.11 5.59
CA PHE A 148 -2.99 -7.57 4.90
C PHE A 148 -4.30 -8.27 5.32
N VAL A 149 -4.28 -9.60 5.39
CA VAL A 149 -5.43 -10.40 5.89
C VAL A 149 -5.85 -9.96 7.29
N ILE A 150 -4.90 -9.90 8.22
CA ILE A 150 -5.16 -9.53 9.62
C ILE A 150 -5.62 -8.05 9.72
N GLY A 151 -5.00 -7.15 8.97
CA GLY A 151 -5.38 -5.73 8.92
C GLY A 151 -6.79 -5.51 8.36
N THR A 152 -7.17 -6.24 7.31
CA THR A 152 -8.53 -6.22 6.73
C THR A 152 -9.56 -6.72 7.74
N PHE A 153 -9.27 -7.83 8.41
CA PHE A 153 -10.15 -8.37 9.45
C PHE A 153 -10.29 -7.40 10.63
N GLY A 154 -9.18 -6.77 11.04
CA GLY A 154 -9.18 -5.72 12.07
C GLY A 154 -10.05 -4.52 11.68
N THR A 155 -9.99 -4.09 10.42
CA THR A 155 -10.86 -3.02 9.91
C THR A 155 -12.33 -3.42 9.88
N SER A 156 -12.64 -4.68 9.52
CA SER A 156 -14.01 -5.21 9.55
C SER A 156 -14.58 -5.21 10.98
N LEU A 157 -13.79 -5.61 11.98
CA LEU A 157 -14.19 -5.55 13.39
C LEU A 157 -14.38 -4.10 13.85
N LEU A 158 -13.49 -3.19 13.48
CA LEU A 158 -13.63 -1.77 13.78
C LEU A 158 -14.94 -1.21 13.20
N ALA A 159 -15.24 -1.52 11.95
CA ALA A 159 -16.48 -1.10 11.29
C ALA A 159 -17.74 -1.63 12.01
N ALA A 160 -17.68 -2.87 12.48
CA ALA A 160 -18.79 -3.56 13.11
C ALA A 160 -19.03 -3.12 14.56
N LEU A 161 -17.99 -2.82 15.32
CA LEU A 161 -18.05 -2.61 16.77
C LEU A 161 -17.92 -1.15 17.19
N ALA A 162 -17.20 -0.32 16.42
CA ALA A 162 -16.97 1.06 16.81
C ALA A 162 -18.18 1.95 16.46
N VAL A 163 -18.77 2.54 17.49
CA VAL A 163 -19.92 3.43 17.39
C VAL A 163 -19.70 4.64 18.29
N GLY A 164 -19.84 5.83 17.71
CA GLY A 164 -19.74 7.11 18.45
C GLY A 164 -18.31 7.45 18.90
N TRP A 165 -18.25 8.38 19.87
CA TRP A 165 -16.99 8.90 20.42
C TRP A 165 -16.41 7.92 21.44
N GLY A 166 -15.25 7.38 21.14
CA GLY A 166 -14.57 6.40 21.99
C GLY A 166 -14.12 5.15 21.23
N LEU A 167 -13.42 4.28 21.93
CA LEU A 167 -12.92 3.03 21.37
C LEU A 167 -13.44 1.86 22.22
N PRO A 168 -14.19 0.90 21.64
CA PRO A 168 -14.60 -0.30 22.36
C PRO A 168 -13.39 -1.10 22.88
N SER A 169 -13.55 -1.75 24.02
CA SER A 169 -12.47 -2.54 24.66
C SER A 169 -11.93 -3.63 23.74
N GLU A 170 -12.80 -4.25 22.97
CA GLU A 170 -12.46 -5.32 22.02
C GLU A 170 -11.50 -4.82 20.93
N ILE A 171 -11.75 -3.61 20.42
CA ILE A 171 -10.89 -2.96 19.44
C ILE A 171 -9.57 -2.53 20.08
N LEU A 172 -9.59 -2.03 21.31
CA LEU A 172 -8.37 -1.71 22.03
C LEU A 172 -7.50 -2.96 22.24
N TYR A 173 -8.07 -4.09 22.68
CA TYR A 173 -7.32 -5.33 22.85
C TYR A 173 -6.77 -5.86 21.53
N MET A 174 -7.50 -5.72 20.43
CA MET A 174 -7.01 -6.06 19.09
C MET A 174 -5.81 -5.20 18.69
N ILE A 175 -5.88 -3.88 18.87
CA ILE A 175 -4.77 -2.96 18.58
C ILE A 175 -3.54 -3.33 19.43
N LEU A 176 -3.72 -3.58 20.72
CA LEU A 176 -2.63 -4.02 21.60
C LEU A 176 -2.04 -5.36 21.16
N GLY A 177 -2.87 -6.29 20.67
CA GLY A 177 -2.42 -7.55 20.06
C GLY A 177 -1.52 -7.31 18.83
N PHE A 178 -1.88 -6.39 17.94
CA PHE A 178 -1.07 -6.02 16.78
C PHE A 178 0.27 -5.38 17.19
N ILE A 179 0.27 -4.55 18.23
CA ILE A 179 1.49 -3.97 18.82
C ILE A 179 2.41 -5.08 19.35
N VAL A 180 1.87 -6.04 20.06
CA VAL A 180 2.65 -7.18 20.59
C VAL A 180 3.24 -8.01 19.45
N ILE A 181 2.44 -8.35 18.43
CA ILE A 181 2.92 -9.10 17.25
C ILE A 181 4.06 -8.34 16.55
N GLN A 182 3.92 -7.02 16.39
CA GLN A 182 4.93 -6.19 15.75
C GLN A 182 6.23 -6.14 16.56
N LEU A 183 6.18 -5.88 17.85
CA LEU A 183 7.37 -5.80 18.70
C LEU A 183 8.08 -7.15 18.83
N LEU A 184 7.31 -8.24 19.01
CA LEU A 184 7.86 -9.59 19.07
C LEU A 184 8.45 -10.01 17.72
N GLY A 185 7.85 -9.61 16.60
CA GLY A 185 8.31 -9.93 15.25
C GLY A 185 9.73 -9.41 14.95
N PHE A 186 10.11 -8.25 15.49
CA PHE A 186 11.46 -7.70 15.33
C PHE A 186 12.50 -8.35 16.27
N THR A 187 12.10 -8.93 17.37
CA THR A 187 13.02 -9.49 18.39
C THR A 187 14.00 -10.50 17.81
N PRO A 188 13.60 -11.51 17.00
CA PRO A 188 14.55 -12.46 16.39
C PRO A 188 15.54 -11.78 15.45
N SER A 189 15.06 -10.83 14.63
CA SER A 189 15.91 -10.09 13.69
C SER A 189 16.97 -9.25 14.41
N LEU A 190 16.60 -8.59 15.50
CA LEU A 190 17.51 -7.79 16.29
C LEU A 190 18.55 -8.62 17.05
N LYS A 191 18.19 -9.85 17.51
CA LYS A 191 19.10 -10.76 18.23
C LYS A 191 20.00 -11.54 17.28
N GLY A 192 19.47 -12.00 16.14
CA GLY A 192 20.16 -12.92 15.23
C GLY A 192 21.16 -12.23 14.29
N LEU A 193 20.93 -10.98 13.92
CA LEU A 193 21.75 -10.26 12.93
C LEU A 193 22.94 -9.56 13.61
N HIS A 194 24.09 -10.23 13.67
CA HIS A 194 25.29 -9.70 14.36
C HIS A 194 26.31 -9.04 13.42
N LYS A 195 26.27 -9.30 12.13
CA LYS A 195 27.24 -8.74 11.17
C LYS A 195 26.49 -8.03 10.05
N GLU A 196 26.43 -6.72 10.10
CA GLU A 196 26.13 -5.94 8.90
C GLU A 196 27.36 -5.97 7.98
N GLY A 197 27.13 -6.13 6.66
CA GLY A 197 28.18 -6.12 5.66
C GLY A 197 29.03 -4.85 5.68
N LYS A 198 30.22 -4.92 5.10
CA LYS A 198 31.06 -3.73 4.89
C LYS A 198 30.29 -2.74 4.03
N PHE A 199 30.44 -1.44 4.33
CA PHE A 199 29.91 -0.35 3.51
C PHE A 199 30.36 -0.54 2.05
N ILE A 200 29.45 -0.95 1.19
CA ILE A 200 29.64 -0.90 -0.26
C ILE A 200 29.19 0.51 -0.64
N GLN A 201 30.13 1.29 -1.19
CA GLN A 201 29.84 2.64 -1.66
C GLN A 201 28.69 2.54 -2.67
N GLN A 202 27.50 3.02 -2.30
CA GLN A 202 26.36 2.99 -3.19
C GLN A 202 26.65 3.88 -4.40
N PRO A 203 26.28 3.46 -5.62
CA PRO A 203 26.27 4.33 -6.77
C PRO A 203 25.51 5.62 -6.45
N SER A 204 25.89 6.71 -7.10
CA SER A 204 25.22 8.00 -6.90
C SER A 204 23.74 7.88 -7.29
N ILE A 205 22.84 8.16 -6.35
CA ILE A 205 21.37 8.15 -6.58
C ILE A 205 21.01 8.95 -7.84
N THR A 206 21.72 10.06 -8.08
CA THR A 206 21.51 10.89 -9.28
C THR A 206 21.85 10.16 -10.58
N LYS A 207 22.91 9.33 -10.59
CA LYS A 207 23.29 8.52 -11.75
C LYS A 207 22.29 7.39 -12.01
N ASP A 208 21.82 6.73 -10.95
CA ASP A 208 20.82 5.67 -11.06
C ASP A 208 19.46 6.22 -11.52
N LEU A 209 19.11 7.42 -11.05
CA LEU A 209 17.91 8.14 -11.47
C LEU A 209 17.97 8.49 -12.96
N ASP A 210 19.09 9.02 -13.42
CA ASP A 210 19.31 9.40 -14.83
C ASP A 210 19.14 8.19 -15.76
N VAL A 211 19.77 7.06 -15.39
CA VAL A 211 19.68 5.82 -16.15
C VAL A 211 18.25 5.27 -16.17
N ALA A 212 17.58 5.24 -15.03
CA ALA A 212 16.23 4.68 -14.93
C ALA A 212 15.19 5.56 -15.64
N LEU A 213 15.28 6.88 -15.54
CA LEU A 213 14.36 7.81 -16.21
C LEU A 213 14.59 7.89 -17.72
N THR A 214 15.70 7.41 -18.23
CA THR A 214 15.95 7.28 -19.67
C THR A 214 15.17 6.10 -20.27
N ASP A 215 14.85 5.05 -19.50
CA ASP A 215 14.01 3.94 -19.96
C ASP A 215 12.52 4.34 -20.02
N ARG A 216 12.05 4.63 -21.24
CA ARG A 216 10.65 5.02 -21.51
C ARG A 216 9.63 3.99 -20.99
N ASN A 217 9.97 2.69 -21.00
CA ASN A 217 9.07 1.66 -20.48
C ASN A 217 8.99 1.72 -18.95
N TYR A 218 10.12 1.98 -18.27
CA TYR A 218 10.12 2.15 -16.84
C TYR A 218 9.34 3.38 -16.40
N VAL A 219 9.56 4.52 -17.04
CA VAL A 219 8.79 5.76 -16.77
C VAL A 219 7.31 5.54 -17.05
N GLY A 220 6.99 4.91 -18.18
CA GLY A 220 5.61 4.56 -18.52
C GLY A 220 4.96 3.63 -17.50
N TRP A 221 5.71 2.67 -16.97
CA TRP A 221 5.26 1.82 -15.88
C TRP A 221 4.98 2.61 -14.58
N LEU A 222 5.89 3.53 -14.19
CA LEU A 222 5.67 4.38 -13.01
C LEU A 222 4.40 5.24 -13.14
N VAL A 223 4.15 5.78 -14.32
CA VAL A 223 2.92 6.56 -14.62
C VAL A 223 1.69 5.64 -14.54
N ALA A 224 1.72 4.48 -15.20
CA ALA A 224 0.62 3.53 -15.18
C ALA A 224 0.30 3.07 -13.76
N GLN A 225 1.33 2.71 -12.98
CA GLN A 225 1.16 2.28 -11.60
C GLN A 225 0.69 3.42 -10.68
N GLY A 226 1.16 4.65 -10.90
CA GLY A 226 0.68 5.82 -10.19
C GLY A 226 -0.81 6.05 -10.40
N LEU A 227 -1.28 6.04 -11.65
CA LEU A 227 -2.70 6.16 -11.99
C LEU A 227 -3.53 5.01 -11.40
N LEU A 228 -3.04 3.77 -11.54
CA LEU A 228 -3.65 2.60 -10.93
C LEU A 228 -3.78 2.76 -9.41
N SER A 229 -2.72 3.24 -8.77
CA SER A 229 -2.69 3.50 -7.33
C SER A 229 -3.76 4.49 -6.88
N VAL A 230 -4.02 5.57 -7.65
CA VAL A 230 -5.10 6.51 -7.35
C VAL A 230 -6.46 5.80 -7.32
N GLY A 231 -6.76 5.02 -8.36
CA GLY A 231 -8.04 4.31 -8.45
C GLY A 231 -8.21 3.25 -7.36
N ILE A 232 -7.19 2.41 -7.15
CA ILE A 232 -7.23 1.36 -6.12
C ILE A 232 -7.26 1.96 -4.71
N ALA A 233 -6.45 2.97 -4.42
CA ALA A 233 -6.45 3.60 -3.10
C ALA A 233 -7.79 4.30 -2.80
N THR A 234 -8.44 4.91 -3.80
CA THR A 234 -9.80 5.43 -3.67
C THR A 234 -10.79 4.32 -3.36
N THR A 235 -10.72 3.19 -4.07
CA THR A 235 -11.59 2.02 -3.85
C THR A 235 -11.41 1.45 -2.45
N VAL A 236 -10.19 1.16 -2.06
CA VAL A 236 -9.85 0.58 -0.76
C VAL A 236 -10.30 1.48 0.39
N ARG A 237 -10.08 2.78 0.27
CA ARG A 237 -10.44 3.78 1.29
C ARG A 237 -11.94 3.96 1.43
N THR A 238 -12.68 3.82 0.32
CA THR A 238 -14.13 4.05 0.31
C THR A 238 -14.93 2.81 0.64
N ALA A 239 -14.41 1.61 0.41
CA ALA A 239 -15.17 0.37 0.54
C ALA A 239 -15.89 0.25 1.89
N PHE A 240 -15.19 0.47 3.00
CA PHE A 240 -15.77 0.37 4.34
C PHE A 240 -16.77 1.50 4.66
N PRO A 241 -16.49 2.80 4.42
CA PRO A 241 -17.48 3.86 4.52
C PRO A 241 -18.73 3.59 3.66
N TYR A 242 -18.55 3.14 2.42
CA TYR A 242 -19.65 2.86 1.50
C TYR A 242 -20.61 1.79 2.03
N ILE A 243 -20.08 0.66 2.52
CA ILE A 243 -20.93 -0.41 3.06
C ILE A 243 -21.51 -0.07 4.43
N LYS A 244 -20.85 0.81 5.22
CA LYS A 244 -21.33 1.26 6.54
C LYS A 244 -22.42 2.32 6.43
N ASP A 245 -22.14 3.41 5.74
CA ASP A 245 -22.94 4.63 5.81
C ASP A 245 -24.02 4.67 4.71
N TYR A 246 -23.77 4.05 3.55
CA TYR A 246 -24.71 4.03 2.43
C TYR A 246 -25.52 2.73 2.36
N LEU A 247 -24.85 1.57 2.49
CA LEU A 247 -25.54 0.28 2.40
C LEU A 247 -26.00 -0.28 3.76
N LEU A 248 -25.57 0.34 4.86
CA LEU A 248 -25.99 0.04 6.23
C LEU A 248 -25.75 -1.42 6.64
N PHE A 249 -24.58 -1.96 6.30
CA PHE A 249 -24.19 -3.31 6.70
C PHE A 249 -24.23 -3.46 8.22
N GLY A 250 -24.81 -4.57 8.69
CA GLY A 250 -24.70 -4.99 10.08
C GLY A 250 -23.40 -5.75 10.35
N MET A 251 -23.22 -6.16 11.60
CA MET A 251 -21.99 -6.86 12.04
C MET A 251 -21.70 -8.11 11.21
N THR A 252 -22.72 -8.90 10.90
CA THR A 252 -22.58 -10.16 10.14
C THR A 252 -22.09 -9.88 8.72
N GLU A 253 -22.68 -8.89 8.03
CA GLU A 253 -22.28 -8.51 6.68
C GLU A 253 -20.84 -7.97 6.63
N PHE A 254 -20.40 -7.20 7.63
CA PHE A 254 -19.01 -6.75 7.72
C PHE A 254 -18.00 -7.90 7.83
N ILE A 255 -18.33 -8.92 8.65
CA ILE A 255 -17.47 -10.11 8.79
C ILE A 255 -17.43 -10.89 7.47
N ILE A 256 -18.61 -11.10 6.85
CA ILE A 256 -18.70 -11.80 5.55
C ILE A 256 -17.90 -11.03 4.49
N PHE A 257 -18.03 -9.71 4.43
CA PHE A 257 -17.27 -8.86 3.49
C PHE A 257 -15.75 -8.99 3.68
N GLY A 258 -15.27 -8.99 4.92
CA GLY A 258 -13.85 -9.19 5.19
C GLY A 258 -13.35 -10.55 4.70
N VAL A 259 -14.10 -11.63 4.95
CA VAL A 259 -13.78 -12.99 4.48
C VAL A 259 -13.84 -13.08 2.96
N GLU A 260 -14.86 -12.46 2.33
CA GLU A 260 -15.03 -12.41 0.88
C GLU A 260 -13.84 -11.74 0.20
N LEU A 261 -13.48 -10.51 0.63
CA LEU A 261 -12.37 -9.76 0.05
C LEU A 261 -11.07 -10.56 0.07
N LEU A 262 -10.76 -11.20 1.20
CA LEU A 262 -9.58 -12.04 1.35
C LEU A 262 -9.62 -13.26 0.45
N SER A 263 -10.77 -13.93 0.39
CA SER A 263 -10.97 -15.13 -0.44
C SER A 263 -10.81 -14.79 -1.92
N VAL A 264 -11.41 -13.69 -2.37
CA VAL A 264 -11.32 -13.21 -3.76
C VAL A 264 -9.87 -12.87 -4.13
N VAL A 265 -9.19 -12.08 -3.31
CA VAL A 265 -7.79 -11.72 -3.58
C VAL A 265 -6.90 -12.95 -3.66
N PHE A 266 -7.06 -13.92 -2.75
CA PHE A 266 -6.29 -15.16 -2.74
C PHE A 266 -6.56 -16.03 -3.98
N VAL A 267 -7.82 -16.24 -4.34
CA VAL A 267 -8.22 -17.01 -5.51
C VAL A 267 -7.67 -16.37 -6.80
N PHE A 268 -7.78 -15.04 -6.93
CA PHE A 268 -7.28 -14.35 -8.11
C PHE A 268 -5.76 -14.29 -8.17
N PHE A 269 -5.03 -14.31 -7.06
CA PHE A 269 -3.58 -14.51 -7.07
C PHE A 269 -3.20 -15.82 -7.76
N ILE A 270 -3.92 -16.91 -7.47
CA ILE A 270 -3.67 -18.21 -8.09
C ILE A 270 -4.05 -18.18 -9.57
N ILE A 271 -5.24 -17.66 -9.90
CA ILE A 271 -5.73 -17.55 -11.28
C ILE A 271 -4.74 -16.73 -12.14
N TYR A 272 -4.30 -15.57 -11.64
CA TYR A 272 -3.39 -14.71 -12.39
C TYR A 272 -2.03 -15.34 -12.64
N GLN A 273 -1.50 -16.17 -11.74
CA GLN A 273 -0.26 -16.91 -12.01
C GLN A 273 -0.40 -17.88 -13.19
N PHE A 274 -1.55 -18.55 -13.33
CA PHE A 274 -1.82 -19.40 -14.50
C PHE A 274 -1.95 -18.58 -15.79
N ILE A 275 -2.59 -17.42 -15.73
CA ILE A 275 -2.77 -16.58 -16.92
C ILE A 275 -1.44 -15.95 -17.33
N ILE A 276 -0.61 -15.49 -16.38
CA ILE A 276 0.75 -14.95 -16.64
C ILE A 276 1.58 -15.93 -17.45
N ARG A 277 1.58 -17.22 -17.06
CA ARG A 277 2.36 -18.25 -17.78
C ARG A 277 1.92 -18.46 -19.22
N LYS A 278 0.65 -18.20 -19.55
CA LYS A 278 0.06 -18.44 -20.89
C LYS A 278 0.00 -17.18 -21.77
N LYS A 279 -0.21 -16.01 -21.19
CA LYS A 279 -0.55 -14.76 -21.90
C LYS A 279 0.38 -13.59 -21.56
N GLY A 280 1.33 -13.79 -20.64
CA GLY A 280 2.24 -12.75 -20.18
C GLY A 280 1.66 -11.86 -19.08
N LYS A 281 2.54 -11.03 -18.51
CA LYS A 281 2.23 -10.17 -17.36
C LYS A 281 1.33 -9.00 -17.76
N ARG A 282 1.63 -8.36 -18.89
CA ARG A 282 0.88 -7.20 -19.40
C ARG A 282 -0.60 -7.52 -19.61
N PHE A 283 -0.90 -8.60 -20.34
CA PHE A 283 -2.27 -9.02 -20.58
C PHE A 283 -3.02 -9.33 -19.29
N THR A 284 -2.37 -10.05 -18.37
CA THR A 284 -2.99 -10.44 -17.10
C THR A 284 -3.29 -9.24 -16.22
N LEU A 285 -2.36 -8.27 -16.14
CA LEU A 285 -2.59 -7.03 -15.40
C LEU A 285 -3.74 -6.21 -16.02
N GLN A 286 -3.75 -6.05 -17.35
CA GLN A 286 -4.84 -5.35 -18.03
C GLN A 286 -6.20 -6.03 -17.79
N LEU A 287 -6.24 -7.37 -17.80
CA LEU A 287 -7.45 -8.13 -17.49
C LEU A 287 -7.94 -7.85 -16.06
N SER A 288 -7.04 -7.89 -15.08
CA SER A 288 -7.40 -7.59 -13.68
C SER A 288 -7.95 -6.17 -13.52
N MET A 289 -7.28 -5.20 -14.15
CA MET A 289 -7.71 -3.80 -14.11
C MET A 289 -9.08 -3.61 -14.78
N MET A 290 -9.34 -4.28 -15.90
CA MET A 290 -10.63 -4.19 -16.60
C MET A 290 -11.78 -4.75 -15.78
N LEU A 291 -11.56 -5.75 -14.94
CA LEU A 291 -12.60 -6.23 -13.99
C LEU A 291 -13.02 -5.10 -13.03
N ALA A 292 -12.07 -4.35 -12.49
CA ALA A 292 -12.37 -3.19 -11.64
C ALA A 292 -13.02 -2.04 -12.44
N VAL A 293 -12.50 -1.73 -13.65
CA VAL A 293 -13.07 -0.67 -14.52
C VAL A 293 -14.54 -0.94 -14.86
N ILE A 294 -14.89 -2.19 -15.12
CA ILE A 294 -16.28 -2.56 -15.48
C ILE A 294 -17.17 -2.57 -14.24
N SER A 295 -16.68 -3.08 -13.09
CA SER A 295 -17.50 -3.23 -11.90
C SER A 295 -17.73 -1.93 -11.14
N LEU A 296 -16.72 -1.09 -10.94
CA LEU A 296 -16.81 0.09 -10.07
C LEU A 296 -17.89 1.11 -10.47
N PRO A 297 -18.20 1.38 -11.75
CA PRO A 297 -19.30 2.28 -12.10
C PRO A 297 -20.69 1.82 -11.63
N PHE A 298 -20.87 0.54 -11.32
CA PHE A 298 -22.14 0.04 -10.79
C PHE A 298 -22.47 0.54 -9.38
N THR A 299 -21.53 1.20 -8.69
CA THR A 299 -21.83 1.94 -7.44
C THR A 299 -22.96 2.95 -7.63
N LEU A 300 -23.17 3.46 -8.83
CA LEU A 300 -24.27 4.37 -9.18
C LEU A 300 -25.68 3.77 -8.99
N VAL A 301 -25.81 2.44 -9.08
CA VAL A 301 -27.12 1.76 -9.12
C VAL A 301 -27.29 0.69 -8.04
N ILE A 302 -26.22 0.31 -7.35
CA ILE A 302 -26.29 -0.72 -6.31
C ILE A 302 -26.81 -0.12 -5.01
N THR A 303 -27.91 -0.69 -4.53
CA THR A 303 -28.61 -0.32 -3.29
C THR A 303 -28.84 -1.50 -2.36
N THR A 304 -28.35 -2.69 -2.72
CA THR A 304 -28.57 -3.94 -1.97
C THR A 304 -27.26 -4.55 -1.51
N SER A 305 -27.28 -5.24 -0.38
CA SER A 305 -26.08 -5.95 0.15
C SER A 305 -25.57 -7.00 -0.83
N THR A 306 -26.46 -7.77 -1.47
CA THR A 306 -26.06 -8.78 -2.48
C THR A 306 -25.36 -8.15 -3.68
N GLY A 307 -25.89 -7.02 -4.19
CA GLY A 307 -25.25 -6.28 -5.28
C GLY A 307 -23.85 -5.76 -4.86
N ALA A 308 -23.72 -5.32 -3.62
CA ALA A 308 -22.44 -4.85 -3.07
C ALA A 308 -21.40 -5.98 -2.99
N PHE A 309 -21.77 -7.17 -2.51
CA PHE A 309 -20.86 -8.32 -2.50
C PHE A 309 -20.34 -8.65 -3.89
N ILE A 310 -21.22 -8.74 -4.90
CA ILE A 310 -20.80 -9.01 -6.28
C ILE A 310 -19.87 -7.92 -6.82
N LEU A 311 -20.21 -6.64 -6.59
CA LEU A 311 -19.39 -5.49 -7.02
C LEU A 311 -18.00 -5.54 -6.39
N LEU A 312 -17.96 -5.73 -5.07
CA LEU A 312 -16.72 -5.68 -4.31
C LEU A 312 -15.85 -6.91 -4.55
N ALA A 313 -16.44 -8.08 -4.85
CA ALA A 313 -15.70 -9.25 -5.32
C ALA A 313 -15.00 -8.97 -6.66
N LEU A 314 -15.68 -8.36 -7.63
CA LEU A 314 -15.08 -8.01 -8.92
C LEU A 314 -14.00 -6.91 -8.78
N ALA A 315 -14.24 -5.90 -7.93
CA ALA A 315 -13.24 -4.90 -7.60
C ALA A 315 -12.04 -5.53 -6.87
N GLY A 316 -12.28 -6.48 -5.97
CA GLY A 316 -11.26 -7.26 -5.27
C GLY A 316 -10.33 -8.03 -6.21
N ALA A 317 -10.87 -8.56 -7.33
CA ALA A 317 -10.06 -9.17 -8.37
C ALA A 317 -9.08 -8.15 -9.00
N GLY A 318 -9.51 -6.90 -9.24
CA GLY A 318 -8.62 -5.80 -9.67
C GLY A 318 -7.55 -5.46 -8.62
N ILE A 319 -7.95 -5.42 -7.35
CA ILE A 319 -7.04 -5.19 -6.21
C ILE A 319 -5.96 -6.29 -6.15
N ALA A 320 -6.31 -7.55 -6.40
CA ALA A 320 -5.36 -8.65 -6.45
C ALA A 320 -4.24 -8.40 -7.49
N GLY A 321 -4.57 -7.89 -8.67
CA GLY A 321 -3.57 -7.48 -9.67
C GLY A 321 -2.65 -6.38 -9.15
N TYR A 322 -3.20 -5.34 -8.54
CA TYR A 322 -2.42 -4.24 -8.00
C TYR A 322 -1.35 -4.70 -6.98
N TYR A 323 -1.66 -5.68 -6.13
CA TYR A 323 -0.71 -6.20 -5.15
C TYR A 323 0.28 -7.23 -5.73
N LEU A 324 -0.10 -7.97 -6.77
CA LEU A 324 0.73 -9.02 -7.35
C LEU A 324 1.84 -8.49 -8.26
N PHE A 325 1.53 -7.54 -9.15
CA PHE A 325 2.40 -7.21 -10.27
C PHE A 325 3.59 -6.30 -9.96
N PRO A 326 3.53 -5.29 -9.07
CA PRO A 326 4.61 -4.31 -8.95
C PRO A 326 5.98 -4.91 -8.70
N TYR A 327 6.07 -5.83 -7.74
CA TYR A 327 7.36 -6.43 -7.37
C TYR A 327 7.96 -7.28 -8.50
N ILE A 328 7.10 -7.97 -9.27
CA ILE A 328 7.54 -8.76 -10.44
C ILE A 328 8.10 -7.82 -11.51
N VAL A 329 7.39 -6.74 -11.81
CA VAL A 329 7.77 -5.81 -12.87
C VAL A 329 9.02 -5.00 -12.49
N TYR A 330 9.17 -4.62 -11.22
CA TYR A 330 10.41 -3.95 -10.75
C TYR A 330 11.63 -4.85 -10.87
N ALA A 331 11.50 -6.13 -10.53
CA ALA A 331 12.58 -7.10 -10.70
C ALA A 331 12.98 -7.25 -12.18
N ASP A 332 11.98 -7.32 -13.07
CA ASP A 332 12.26 -7.41 -14.52
C ASP A 332 12.97 -6.17 -15.07
N PHE A 333 12.61 -4.95 -14.62
CA PHE A 333 13.33 -3.75 -15.03
C PHE A 333 14.75 -3.71 -14.47
N ALA A 334 14.97 -4.21 -13.27
CA ALA A 334 16.31 -4.32 -12.68
C ALA A 334 17.17 -5.30 -13.47
N ASP A 335 16.66 -6.52 -13.78
CA ASP A 335 17.35 -7.53 -14.54
C ASP A 335 17.64 -7.07 -15.98
N LYS A 336 16.68 -6.41 -16.62
CA LYS A 336 16.86 -5.78 -17.94
C LYS A 336 18.00 -4.77 -17.90
N ASN A 337 18.04 -3.88 -16.91
CA ASN A 337 19.09 -2.89 -16.76
C ASN A 337 20.46 -3.54 -16.54
N GLU A 338 20.53 -4.59 -15.71
CA GLU A 338 21.78 -5.33 -15.47
C GLU A 338 22.32 -5.99 -16.74
N ILE A 339 21.46 -6.58 -17.55
CA ILE A 339 21.85 -7.15 -18.85
C ILE A 339 22.42 -6.05 -19.77
N MET A 340 21.74 -4.90 -19.85
CA MET A 340 22.12 -3.81 -20.75
C MET A 340 23.39 -3.06 -20.31
N THR A 341 23.54 -2.81 -19.01
CA THR A 341 24.63 -1.95 -18.48
C THR A 341 25.77 -2.73 -17.82
N GLY A 342 25.52 -3.96 -17.40
CA GLY A 342 26.45 -4.75 -16.59
C GLY A 342 26.51 -4.32 -15.12
N GLU A 343 25.71 -3.36 -14.69
CA GLU A 343 25.66 -2.85 -13.33
C GLU A 343 24.33 -3.25 -12.66
N GLY A 344 24.41 -4.00 -11.55
CA GLY A 344 23.22 -4.39 -10.78
C GLY A 344 22.65 -3.20 -9.99
N ARG A 345 21.42 -2.78 -10.30
CA ARG A 345 20.70 -1.66 -9.65
C ARG A 345 19.36 -2.10 -9.05
N ALA A 346 19.24 -3.37 -8.68
CA ALA A 346 17.98 -3.91 -8.15
C ALA A 346 17.43 -3.14 -6.95
N GLY A 347 18.29 -2.68 -6.05
CA GLY A 347 17.89 -1.85 -4.91
C GLY A 347 17.23 -0.54 -5.32
N PHE A 348 17.75 0.13 -6.35
CA PHE A 348 17.15 1.37 -6.86
C PHE A 348 15.77 1.11 -7.50
N TYR A 349 15.67 0.14 -8.40
CA TYR A 349 14.42 -0.18 -9.10
C TYR A 349 13.29 -0.66 -8.17
N THR A 350 13.62 -1.18 -6.99
CA THR A 350 12.64 -1.61 -6.00
C THR A 350 12.25 -0.52 -4.99
N SER A 351 13.15 0.42 -4.68
CA SER A 351 12.91 1.46 -3.68
C SER A 351 12.39 2.79 -4.26
N PHE A 352 12.93 3.22 -5.39
CA PHE A 352 12.56 4.49 -6.01
C PHE A 352 11.06 4.63 -6.32
N PRO A 353 10.34 3.58 -6.79
CA PRO A 353 8.92 3.66 -7.07
C PRO A 353 8.05 4.05 -5.87
N SER A 354 8.51 3.85 -4.64
CA SER A 354 7.76 4.26 -3.44
C SER A 354 7.49 5.76 -3.40
N ILE A 355 8.42 6.58 -3.93
CA ILE A 355 8.29 8.05 -3.94
C ILE A 355 7.09 8.51 -4.79
N PRO A 356 7.04 8.25 -6.13
CA PRO A 356 5.90 8.64 -6.93
C PRO A 356 4.61 7.93 -6.50
N LEU A 357 4.69 6.69 -6.01
CA LEU A 357 3.53 5.94 -5.55
C LEU A 357 2.87 6.60 -4.33
N ASN A 358 3.65 6.95 -3.30
CA ASN A 358 3.14 7.64 -2.11
C ASN A 358 2.60 9.04 -2.46
N GLY A 359 3.22 9.75 -3.41
CA GLY A 359 2.70 11.01 -3.95
C GLY A 359 1.33 10.85 -4.62
N MET A 360 1.14 9.81 -5.42
CA MET A 360 -0.15 9.51 -6.05
C MET A 360 -1.21 9.03 -5.05
N GLN A 361 -0.81 8.34 -3.99
CA GLN A 361 -1.71 7.99 -2.89
C GLN A 361 -2.13 9.20 -2.06
N ALA A 362 -1.24 10.17 -1.86
CA ALA A 362 -1.58 11.46 -1.28
C ALA A 362 -2.61 12.22 -2.15
N LEU A 363 -2.38 12.26 -3.46
CA LEU A 363 -3.34 12.84 -4.41
C LEU A 363 -4.70 12.13 -4.33
N SER A 364 -4.71 10.79 -4.32
CA SER A 364 -5.94 10.01 -4.15
C SER A 364 -6.70 10.37 -2.87
N ALA A 365 -6.00 10.52 -1.75
CA ALA A 365 -6.63 10.87 -0.48
C ALA A 365 -7.23 12.27 -0.50
N PHE A 366 -6.53 13.23 -1.11
CA PHE A 366 -7.02 14.58 -1.27
C PHE A 366 -8.26 14.65 -2.18
N LEU A 367 -8.20 13.97 -3.34
CA LEU A 367 -9.34 13.85 -4.25
C LEU A 367 -10.53 13.17 -3.57
N TRP A 368 -10.29 12.14 -2.77
CA TRP A 368 -11.32 11.47 -1.98
C TRP A 368 -12.03 12.46 -1.04
N GLY A 369 -11.28 13.32 -0.34
CA GLY A 369 -11.84 14.36 0.50
C GLY A 369 -12.80 15.29 -0.27
N PHE A 370 -12.40 15.74 -1.47
CA PHE A 370 -13.27 16.56 -2.32
C PHE A 370 -14.53 15.84 -2.81
N ILE A 371 -14.41 14.57 -3.20
CA ILE A 371 -15.54 13.77 -3.69
C ILE A 371 -16.58 13.59 -2.59
N PHE A 372 -16.13 13.34 -1.37
CA PHE A 372 -17.02 13.13 -0.23
C PHE A 372 -17.51 14.41 0.47
N ASP A 373 -16.93 15.57 0.13
CA ASP A 373 -17.41 16.89 0.53
C ASP A 373 -18.52 17.44 -0.40
N LEU A 374 -18.92 16.67 -1.43
CA LEU A 374 -20.05 17.00 -2.29
C LEU A 374 -21.36 17.01 -1.49
N PRO A 375 -22.39 17.78 -1.95
CA PRO A 375 -23.65 17.89 -1.24
C PRO A 375 -24.31 16.57 -0.83
N GLU A 376 -24.91 16.56 0.35
CA GLU A 376 -25.67 15.43 0.89
C GLU A 376 -27.09 15.41 0.31
N VAL A 377 -27.24 14.84 -0.85
CA VAL A 377 -28.53 14.76 -1.59
C VAL A 377 -28.89 13.34 -2.00
N VAL A 378 -28.06 12.35 -1.68
CA VAL A 378 -28.27 10.95 -2.04
C VAL A 378 -29.04 10.25 -0.93
N PRO A 379 -30.24 9.72 -1.19
CA PRO A 379 -31.01 8.99 -0.18
C PRO A 379 -30.34 7.66 0.16
N VAL A 380 -30.20 7.38 1.44
CA VAL A 380 -29.76 6.08 1.93
C VAL A 380 -30.87 5.05 1.69
N PRO A 381 -30.57 3.89 1.09
CA PRO A 381 -31.58 2.88 0.81
C PRO A 381 -32.38 2.47 2.05
N GLY A 382 -33.72 2.65 1.99
CA GLY A 382 -34.62 2.30 3.09
C GLY A 382 -34.64 3.27 4.27
N GLN A 383 -34.01 4.45 4.17
CA GLN A 383 -34.00 5.48 5.20
C GLN A 383 -34.38 6.88 4.66
N ALA A 384 -34.75 7.79 5.56
CA ALA A 384 -35.00 9.19 5.22
C ALA A 384 -33.76 10.07 5.26
N THR A 385 -32.61 9.52 5.65
CA THR A 385 -31.33 10.20 5.73
C THR A 385 -30.70 10.39 4.37
N LEU A 386 -30.00 11.50 4.18
CA LEU A 386 -29.24 11.82 2.98
C LEU A 386 -27.75 11.70 3.27
N VAL A 387 -26.99 11.28 2.26
CA VAL A 387 -25.51 11.22 2.31
C VAL A 387 -24.91 11.93 1.11
N SER A 388 -23.60 12.16 1.16
CA SER A 388 -22.86 12.82 0.09
C SER A 388 -22.99 12.10 -1.25
N GLN A 389 -23.05 12.87 -2.34
CA GLN A 389 -22.93 12.34 -3.71
C GLN A 389 -21.66 11.54 -3.92
N GLY A 390 -20.64 11.75 -3.09
CA GLY A 390 -19.42 10.97 -3.09
C GLY A 390 -19.65 9.46 -3.04
N TYR A 391 -20.69 9.01 -2.33
CA TYR A 391 -21.07 7.59 -2.25
C TYR A 391 -21.51 6.97 -3.58
N LEU A 392 -21.89 7.76 -4.56
CA LEU A 392 -22.22 7.29 -5.92
C LEU A 392 -21.03 7.45 -6.87
N PHE A 393 -20.31 8.58 -6.79
CA PHE A 393 -19.31 8.94 -7.79
C PHE A 393 -17.91 8.36 -7.56
N TRP A 394 -17.59 7.86 -6.36
CA TRP A 394 -16.27 7.31 -6.08
C TRP A 394 -15.90 6.15 -7.01
N GLY A 395 -16.85 5.27 -7.32
CA GLY A 395 -16.62 4.11 -8.18
C GLY A 395 -16.30 4.51 -9.63
N PRO A 396 -17.12 5.33 -10.31
CA PRO A 396 -16.79 5.86 -11.63
C PRO A 396 -15.46 6.62 -11.69
N ILE A 397 -15.15 7.43 -10.66
CA ILE A 397 -13.90 8.19 -10.60
C ILE A 397 -12.70 7.24 -10.43
N ALA A 398 -12.79 6.26 -9.54
CA ALA A 398 -11.76 5.23 -9.39
C ALA A 398 -11.56 4.44 -10.69
N ALA A 399 -12.66 4.04 -11.35
CA ALA A 399 -12.62 3.36 -12.64
C ALA A 399 -11.93 4.18 -13.72
N LEU A 400 -12.15 5.50 -13.75
CA LEU A 400 -11.49 6.40 -14.71
C LEU A 400 -9.96 6.35 -14.55
N PHE A 401 -9.44 6.46 -13.34
CA PHE A 401 -7.99 6.41 -13.10
C PHE A 401 -7.40 5.03 -13.45
N ILE A 402 -8.11 3.94 -13.11
CA ILE A 402 -7.70 2.59 -13.49
C ILE A 402 -7.71 2.44 -15.02
N PHE A 403 -8.73 2.95 -15.70
CA PHE A 403 -8.82 2.90 -17.15
C PHE A 403 -7.69 3.70 -17.83
N LEU A 404 -7.38 4.90 -17.34
CA LEU A 404 -6.23 5.68 -17.82
C LEU A 404 -4.91 4.91 -17.67
N SER A 405 -4.74 4.18 -16.56
CA SER A 405 -3.60 3.29 -16.36
C SER A 405 -3.55 2.17 -17.42
N VAL A 406 -4.70 1.55 -17.75
CA VAL A 406 -4.79 0.55 -18.83
C VAL A 406 -4.33 1.15 -20.17
N LEU A 407 -4.77 2.37 -20.49
CA LEU A 407 -4.36 3.06 -21.73
C LEU A 407 -2.85 3.30 -21.81
N VAL A 408 -2.23 3.71 -20.69
CA VAL A 408 -0.77 3.86 -20.62
C VAL A 408 -0.08 2.53 -20.85
N LEU A 409 -0.56 1.43 -20.22
CA LEU A 409 0.01 0.09 -20.37
C LEU A 409 -0.04 -0.46 -21.81
N PHE A 410 -0.92 0.03 -22.68
CA PHE A 410 -0.88 -0.33 -24.10
C PHE A 410 0.41 0.11 -24.81
N LYS A 411 1.09 1.13 -24.28
CA LYS A 411 2.32 1.68 -24.85
C LYS A 411 3.59 1.23 -24.10
N VAL A 412 3.44 0.49 -22.99
CA VAL A 412 4.54 0.09 -22.10
C VAL A 412 4.81 -1.41 -22.26
N ASN A 413 6.05 -1.79 -22.46
CA ASN A 413 6.45 -3.20 -22.45
C ASN A 413 6.97 -3.58 -21.07
N ILE A 414 6.17 -4.39 -20.35
CA ILE A 414 6.50 -4.97 -19.04
C ILE A 414 6.80 -6.48 -19.12
N ASP A 415 6.84 -7.04 -20.32
CA ASP A 415 7.21 -8.43 -20.61
C ASP A 415 8.50 -8.43 -21.45
N PRO A 416 9.69 -8.13 -20.89
CA PRO A 416 10.93 -8.14 -21.64
C PRO A 416 11.30 -9.57 -22.09
N ASP A 417 11.77 -9.69 -23.32
CA ASP A 417 12.35 -10.94 -23.84
C ASP A 417 13.82 -11.03 -23.40
N PHE A 418 14.05 -11.68 -22.27
CA PHE A 418 15.38 -11.81 -21.68
C PHE A 418 16.35 -12.63 -22.52
N GLU A 419 15.88 -13.64 -23.25
CA GLU A 419 16.74 -14.49 -24.11
C GLU A 419 17.27 -13.64 -25.28
N ARG A 420 16.40 -12.86 -25.92
CA ARG A 420 16.78 -11.94 -26.98
C ARG A 420 17.75 -10.87 -26.47
N LEU A 421 17.47 -10.27 -25.31
CA LEU A 421 18.32 -9.24 -24.71
C LEU A 421 19.72 -9.80 -24.40
N LYS A 422 19.81 -10.99 -23.79
CA LYS A 422 21.11 -11.64 -23.52
C LYS A 422 21.89 -11.91 -24.81
N ALA A 423 21.24 -12.43 -25.85
CA ALA A 423 21.89 -12.70 -27.14
C ALA A 423 22.42 -11.40 -27.77
N GLU A 424 21.62 -10.33 -27.79
CA GLU A 424 21.99 -9.04 -28.38
C GLU A 424 23.17 -8.37 -27.65
N TYR A 425 23.16 -8.37 -26.31
CA TYR A 425 24.20 -7.72 -25.51
C TYR A 425 25.44 -8.57 -25.28
N SER A 426 25.39 -9.90 -25.36
CA SER A 426 26.60 -10.76 -25.39
C SER A 426 27.42 -10.52 -26.65
N THR A 427 26.76 -10.46 -27.80
CA THR A 427 27.44 -10.22 -29.11
C THR A 427 28.10 -8.83 -29.12
N ALA A 428 27.43 -7.78 -28.62
CA ALA A 428 28.00 -6.45 -28.55
C ALA A 428 29.20 -6.34 -27.60
N ARG A 429 29.24 -7.12 -26.51
CA ARG A 429 30.40 -7.17 -25.60
C ARG A 429 31.60 -7.89 -26.21
N ASP A 430 31.38 -8.93 -27.00
CA ASP A 430 32.43 -9.64 -27.67
C ASP A 430 33.04 -8.82 -28.81
N GLU A 431 32.23 -8.03 -29.52
CA GLU A 431 32.71 -7.08 -30.54
C GLU A 431 33.56 -5.94 -29.97
N ILE A 432 33.29 -5.47 -28.77
CA ILE A 432 34.09 -4.42 -28.10
C ILE A 432 35.42 -4.98 -27.54
N ARG A 433 35.49 -6.30 -27.31
CA ARG A 433 36.69 -6.98 -26.78
C ARG A 433 37.62 -7.52 -27.87
N SER A 434 37.13 -7.62 -29.10
CA SER A 434 37.92 -8.01 -30.30
C SER A 434 38.52 -6.76 -30.96
#